data_1b18a2fc368954a63ef00b8f9fd3b904
#
_entry.id   1b18a2fc368954a63ef00b8f9fd3b904
#
_cell.length_a   1.000
_cell.length_b   1.000
_cell.length_c   1.000
_cell.angle_alpha   90.00
_cell.angle_beta   90.00
_cell.angle_gamma   90.00
#
_symmetry.space_group_name_H-M   'P 1'
#
loop_
_entity.id
_entity.type
_entity.pdbx_description
1 polymer ?
#
loop_
_entity_poly.entity_id
_entity_poly.type
_entity_poly.pdbx_seq_one_letter_code
_entity_poly.pdbx_strand_id
1 'polypeptide(L)'
;MCIRDSSKLVHIGTRHGDIACVSTGNFHEGNARMYTDYTIMTAHRPIVREVNAVFDFIEKPYTPVNFKELLVSPNDMRKRLIAPINKEIKNKEQGKEAYILAKVNHITDQALIEKLYEASATGVQIELVVRGNCSLVTGIPGISENIHINGIIDRYLEHSRIFIFANDGDEKYYIGS
;
A
#
# COMPACT_ATOMS: atom_id res chain seq x y z
N MET A 1 12.70 10.34 5.27
CA MET A 1 12.39 10.43 3.83
C MET A 1 11.50 11.63 3.62
N CYS A 2 11.90 12.60 2.81
CA CYS A 2 11.11 13.81 2.61
C CYS A 2 9.90 13.50 1.72
N ILE A 3 8.69 13.85 2.16
CA ILE A 3 7.44 13.64 1.40
C ILE A 3 7.53 14.24 0.00
N ARG A 4 8.33 15.30 -0.18
CA ARG A 4 8.49 16.01 -1.45
C ARG A 4 9.05 15.14 -2.58
N ASP A 5 9.85 14.12 -2.26
CA ASP A 5 10.62 13.39 -3.27
C ASP A 5 9.95 12.11 -3.77
N SER A 6 8.85 11.68 -3.15
CA SER A 6 8.23 10.39 -3.47
C SER A 6 6.71 10.43 -3.71
N SER A 7 6.06 11.57 -3.57
CA SER A 7 4.62 11.70 -3.89
C SER A 7 4.40 11.69 -5.40
N LYS A 8 3.50 10.83 -5.86
CA LYS A 8 3.11 10.72 -7.26
C LYS A 8 1.64 11.05 -7.40
N LEU A 9 1.36 12.34 -7.17
CA LEU A 9 0.02 12.89 -7.12
C LEU A 9 -0.13 14.03 -8.13
N VAL A 10 -1.30 14.12 -8.75
CA VAL A 10 -1.71 15.27 -9.55
C VAL A 10 -3.10 15.70 -9.11
N HIS A 11 -3.29 17.00 -8.94
CA HIS A 11 -4.59 17.62 -8.74
C HIS A 11 -4.91 18.51 -9.93
N ILE A 12 -6.08 18.32 -10.52
CA ILE A 12 -6.56 19.05 -11.69
C ILE A 12 -7.85 19.75 -11.31
N GLY A 13 -7.80 21.09 -11.16
CA GLY A 13 -8.98 21.92 -10.97
C GLY A 13 -9.69 22.17 -12.31
N THR A 14 -10.99 21.93 -12.37
CA THR A 14 -11.80 22.23 -13.56
C THR A 14 -13.07 22.99 -13.19
N ARG A 15 -13.71 23.62 -14.19
CA ARG A 15 -15.00 24.33 -14.00
C ARG A 15 -16.15 23.38 -13.60
N HIS A 16 -16.00 22.08 -13.86
CA HIS A 16 -17.04 21.06 -13.62
C HIS A 16 -16.76 20.19 -12.40
N GLY A 17 -15.68 20.47 -11.69
CA GLY A 17 -15.20 19.70 -10.52
C GLY A 17 -13.73 19.30 -10.66
N ASP A 18 -13.15 18.91 -9.56
CA ASP A 18 -11.73 18.59 -9.50
C ASP A 18 -11.50 17.08 -9.67
N ILE A 19 -10.33 16.76 -10.24
CA ILE A 19 -9.87 15.38 -10.46
C ILE A 19 -8.53 15.20 -9.75
N ALA A 20 -8.34 14.05 -9.13
CA ALA A 20 -7.08 13.64 -8.56
C ALA A 20 -6.51 12.44 -9.32
N CYS A 21 -5.19 12.42 -9.52
CA CYS A 21 -4.46 11.25 -9.95
C CYS A 21 -3.52 10.80 -8.84
N VAL A 22 -3.56 9.50 -8.53
CA VAL A 22 -2.66 8.83 -7.58
C VAL A 22 -1.95 7.71 -8.33
N SER A 23 -0.63 7.77 -8.40
CA SER A 23 0.18 6.82 -9.18
C SER A 23 1.17 6.05 -8.32
N THR A 24 1.49 4.83 -8.72
CA THR A 24 2.60 4.04 -8.17
C THR A 24 3.93 4.49 -8.75
N GLY A 25 3.94 5.14 -9.91
CA GLY A 25 5.12 5.56 -10.65
C GLY A 25 5.21 7.05 -10.92
N ASN A 26 6.40 7.50 -11.29
CA ASN A 26 6.66 8.88 -11.64
C ASN A 26 5.98 9.26 -12.96
N PHE A 27 5.42 10.47 -13.02
CA PHE A 27 4.89 11.06 -14.25
C PHE A 27 6.04 11.54 -15.16
N HIS A 28 6.78 10.59 -15.71
CA HIS A 28 7.94 10.84 -16.56
C HIS A 28 7.97 9.87 -17.74
N GLU A 29 8.12 10.38 -18.96
CA GLU A 29 8.06 9.59 -20.21
C GLU A 29 9.05 8.42 -20.23
N GLY A 30 10.30 8.63 -19.81
CA GLY A 30 11.32 7.58 -19.76
C GLY A 30 10.96 6.44 -18.83
N ASN A 31 10.38 6.75 -17.65
CA ASN A 31 9.94 5.73 -16.72
C ASN A 31 8.75 4.92 -17.26
N ALA A 32 7.81 5.58 -17.93
CA ALA A 32 6.65 4.93 -18.53
C ALA A 32 6.99 3.88 -19.59
N ARG A 33 8.18 3.97 -20.18
CA ARG A 33 8.67 2.99 -21.18
C ARG A 33 9.33 1.76 -20.57
N MET A 34 9.74 1.84 -19.29
CA MET A 34 10.56 0.79 -18.63
C MET A 34 9.91 0.21 -17.37
N TYR A 35 8.89 0.89 -16.81
CA TYR A 35 8.26 0.51 -15.54
C TYR A 35 6.82 0.10 -15.75
N THR A 36 6.37 -0.89 -14.96
CA THR A 36 4.95 -1.21 -14.86
C THR A 36 4.38 -0.44 -13.66
N ASP A 37 3.52 0.53 -13.96
CA ASP A 37 2.89 1.37 -12.97
C ASP A 37 1.38 1.46 -13.18
N TYR A 38 0.67 1.78 -12.10
CA TYR A 38 -0.77 2.03 -12.11
C TYR A 38 -1.06 3.45 -11.68
N THR A 39 -2.04 4.08 -12.33
CA THR A 39 -2.54 5.39 -11.96
C THR A 39 -4.05 5.33 -11.82
N ILE A 40 -4.54 5.68 -10.64
CA ILE A 40 -5.96 5.94 -10.42
C ILE A 40 -6.23 7.40 -10.76
N MET A 41 -7.19 7.64 -11.65
CA MET A 41 -7.75 8.96 -11.91
C MET A 41 -9.18 8.97 -11.39
N THR A 42 -9.51 9.91 -10.50
CA THR A 42 -10.79 9.91 -9.82
C THR A 42 -11.32 11.32 -9.56
N ALA A 43 -12.65 11.47 -9.63
CA ALA A 43 -13.39 12.63 -9.18
C ALA A 43 -14.06 12.40 -7.80
N HIS A 44 -13.73 11.30 -7.10
CA HIS A 44 -14.27 11.01 -5.78
C HIS A 44 -13.86 12.09 -4.78
N ARG A 45 -14.82 12.88 -4.35
CA ARG A 45 -14.59 14.12 -3.57
C ARG A 45 -13.72 13.93 -2.31
N PRO A 46 -13.85 12.86 -1.50
CA PRO A 46 -12.98 12.63 -0.36
C PRO A 46 -11.50 12.50 -0.78
N ILE A 47 -11.20 11.68 -1.79
CA ILE A 47 -9.82 11.48 -2.29
C ILE A 47 -9.28 12.78 -2.88
N VAL A 48 -10.04 13.47 -3.73
CA VAL A 48 -9.64 14.75 -4.33
C VAL A 48 -9.26 15.77 -3.27
N ARG A 49 -10.10 15.90 -2.22
CA ARG A 49 -9.85 16.82 -1.10
C ARG A 49 -8.58 16.46 -0.34
N GLU A 50 -8.34 15.17 -0.10
CA GLU A 50 -7.13 14.74 0.61
C GLU A 50 -5.87 14.86 -0.24
N VAL A 51 -5.94 14.64 -1.56
CA VAL A 51 -4.83 14.94 -2.48
C VAL A 51 -4.47 16.42 -2.42
N ASN A 52 -5.47 17.32 -2.43
CA ASN A 52 -5.21 18.75 -2.27
C ASN A 52 -4.58 19.06 -0.89
N ALA A 53 -5.08 18.43 0.17
CA ALA A 53 -4.51 18.60 1.51
C ALA A 53 -3.06 18.11 1.64
N VAL A 54 -2.61 17.16 0.81
CA VAL A 54 -1.19 16.79 0.72
C VAL A 54 -0.34 17.95 0.18
N PHE A 55 -0.83 18.67 -0.84
CA PHE A 55 -0.14 19.86 -1.35
C PHE A 55 -0.08 20.97 -0.30
N ASP A 56 -1.19 21.24 0.41
CA ASP A 56 -1.22 22.20 1.51
C ASP A 56 -0.23 21.80 2.63
N PHE A 57 -0.15 20.51 2.96
CA PHE A 57 0.80 19.99 3.95
C PHE A 57 2.26 20.13 3.50
N ILE A 58 2.56 19.99 2.20
CA ILE A 58 3.91 20.22 1.66
C ILE A 58 4.31 21.70 1.79
N GLU A 59 3.37 22.62 1.56
CA GLU A 59 3.62 24.06 1.73
C GLU A 59 3.72 24.47 3.19
N LYS A 60 2.91 23.86 4.06
CA LYS A 60 2.78 24.22 5.49
C LYS A 60 2.91 22.96 6.37
N PRO A 61 4.10 22.35 6.49
CA PRO A 61 4.28 21.05 7.13
C PRO A 61 4.02 21.03 8.65
N TYR A 62 3.87 22.19 9.27
CA TYR A 62 3.51 22.35 10.68
C TYR A 62 2.01 22.35 10.93
N THR A 63 1.18 22.32 9.91
CA THR A 63 -0.28 22.24 10.04
C THR A 63 -0.70 20.76 10.15
N PRO A 64 -1.33 20.35 11.25
CA PRO A 64 -1.81 18.97 11.38
C PRO A 64 -2.88 18.67 10.33
N VAL A 65 -2.68 17.62 9.54
CA VAL A 65 -3.66 17.11 8.59
C VAL A 65 -3.99 15.67 8.95
N ASN A 66 -5.29 15.35 9.01
CA ASN A 66 -5.77 14.00 9.23
C ASN A 66 -6.30 13.43 7.91
N PHE A 67 -5.64 12.40 7.40
CA PHE A 67 -6.02 11.70 6.18
C PHE A 67 -6.86 10.47 6.53
N LYS A 68 -8.01 10.28 5.87
CA LYS A 68 -8.89 9.11 6.04
C LYS A 68 -8.75 8.12 4.89
N GLU A 69 -8.70 8.64 3.67
CA GLU A 69 -8.60 7.86 2.43
C GLU A 69 -7.14 7.56 2.08
N LEU A 70 -6.25 8.55 2.19
CA LEU A 70 -4.84 8.40 1.85
C LEU A 70 -4.01 7.90 3.05
N LEU A 71 -3.04 7.03 2.77
CA LEU A 71 -1.99 6.63 3.71
C LEU A 71 -0.74 7.45 3.45
N VAL A 72 -0.49 8.46 4.27
CA VAL A 72 0.61 9.41 4.06
C VAL A 72 1.75 9.12 5.03
N SER A 73 2.96 8.86 4.47
CA SER A 73 4.19 8.73 5.26
C SER A 73 4.83 10.11 5.49
N PRO A 74 5.44 10.37 6.67
CA PRO A 74 5.72 9.46 7.79
C PRO A 74 4.62 9.39 8.86
N ASN A 75 3.48 10.07 8.66
CA ASN A 75 2.47 10.29 9.70
C ASN A 75 2.06 8.98 10.40
N ASP A 76 1.01 8.31 9.92
CA ASP A 76 0.46 7.11 10.54
C ASP A 76 0.37 5.91 9.58
N MET A 77 1.05 5.96 8.44
CA MET A 77 1.02 4.94 7.39
C MET A 77 1.26 3.53 7.95
N ARG A 78 2.31 3.35 8.79
CA ARG A 78 2.61 2.04 9.40
C ARG A 78 1.43 1.53 10.23
N LYS A 79 0.91 2.36 11.14
CA LYS A 79 -0.22 2.01 12.00
C LYS A 79 -1.45 1.64 11.19
N ARG A 80 -1.72 2.38 10.12
CA ARG A 80 -2.87 2.18 9.26
C ARG A 80 -2.72 0.98 8.32
N LEU A 81 -1.51 0.54 8.00
CA LEU A 81 -1.25 -0.74 7.31
C LEU A 81 -1.35 -1.94 8.25
N ILE A 82 -0.96 -1.79 9.51
CA ILE A 82 -1.09 -2.84 10.53
C ILE A 82 -2.56 -3.08 10.89
N ALA A 83 -3.40 -2.06 10.87
CA ALA A 83 -4.80 -2.19 11.24
C ALA A 83 -5.60 -3.21 10.39
N PRO A 84 -5.54 -3.21 9.04
CA PRO A 84 -6.18 -4.24 8.23
C PRO A 84 -5.57 -5.63 8.47
N ILE A 85 -4.27 -5.78 8.71
CA ILE A 85 -3.68 -7.09 9.06
C ILE A 85 -4.30 -7.61 10.37
N ASN A 86 -4.43 -6.78 11.39
CA ASN A 86 -5.10 -7.15 12.63
C ASN A 86 -6.57 -7.53 12.41
N LYS A 87 -7.22 -6.93 11.41
CA LYS A 87 -8.59 -7.31 11.05
C LYS A 87 -8.65 -8.69 10.42
N GLU A 88 -7.71 -9.02 9.51
CA GLU A 88 -7.62 -10.36 8.92
C GLU A 88 -7.36 -11.44 9.98
N ILE A 89 -6.49 -11.16 10.97
CA ILE A 89 -6.27 -12.07 12.11
C ILE A 89 -7.61 -12.35 12.82
N LYS A 90 -8.35 -11.31 13.19
CA LYS A 90 -9.66 -11.45 13.86
C LYS A 90 -10.69 -12.16 12.98
N ASN A 91 -10.73 -11.87 11.69
CA ASN A 91 -11.62 -12.56 10.75
C ASN A 91 -11.31 -14.05 10.73
N LYS A 92 -10.03 -14.43 10.66
CA LYS A 92 -9.60 -15.83 10.68
C LYS A 92 -9.97 -16.55 11.97
N GLU A 93 -9.74 -15.92 13.12
CA GLU A 93 -10.14 -16.45 14.45
C GLU A 93 -11.66 -16.69 14.56
N GLN A 94 -12.46 -15.91 13.83
CA GLN A 94 -13.92 -16.04 13.76
C GLN A 94 -14.41 -17.01 12.69
N GLY A 95 -13.50 -17.70 11.98
CA GLY A 95 -13.86 -18.60 10.88
C GLY A 95 -14.34 -17.91 9.61
N LYS A 96 -14.05 -16.61 9.47
CA LYS A 96 -14.40 -15.79 8.31
C LYS A 96 -13.33 -15.83 7.23
N GLU A 97 -13.68 -15.33 6.04
CA GLU A 97 -12.71 -15.18 4.96
C GLU A 97 -11.61 -14.18 5.35
N ALA A 98 -10.36 -14.62 5.22
CA ALA A 98 -9.19 -13.83 5.60
C ALA A 98 -7.97 -14.22 4.76
N TYR A 99 -7.45 -13.25 4.00
CA TYR A 99 -6.19 -13.37 3.28
C TYR A 99 -5.54 -12.00 3.07
N ILE A 100 -4.25 -12.01 2.74
CA ILE A 100 -3.48 -10.82 2.41
C ILE A 100 -2.71 -11.08 1.12
N LEU A 101 -2.91 -10.25 0.12
CA LEU A 101 -2.08 -10.24 -1.09
C LEU A 101 -1.32 -8.91 -1.13
N ALA A 102 -0.01 -8.96 -1.35
CA ALA A 102 0.75 -7.73 -1.49
C ALA A 102 1.85 -7.83 -2.54
N LYS A 103 1.99 -6.77 -3.31
CA LYS A 103 3.12 -6.56 -4.21
C LYS A 103 3.87 -5.33 -3.77
N VAL A 104 5.14 -5.49 -3.45
CA VAL A 104 5.98 -4.41 -2.88
C VAL A 104 7.41 -4.48 -3.41
N ASN A 105 8.16 -3.39 -3.25
CA ASN A 105 9.57 -3.40 -3.61
C ASN A 105 10.43 -4.12 -2.58
N HIS A 106 10.21 -3.84 -1.29
CA HIS A 106 10.99 -4.36 -0.18
C HIS A 106 10.10 -4.65 1.02
N ILE A 107 10.47 -5.68 1.80
CA ILE A 107 9.88 -5.98 3.11
C ILE A 107 11.01 -6.03 4.13
N THR A 108 11.23 -4.92 4.84
CA THR A 108 12.32 -4.75 5.82
C THR A 108 11.88 -4.11 7.13
N ASP A 109 10.62 -3.64 7.22
CA ASP A 109 10.08 -3.08 8.45
C ASP A 109 9.77 -4.19 9.45
N GLN A 110 10.47 -4.19 10.57
CA GLN A 110 10.38 -5.23 11.59
C GLN A 110 8.95 -5.38 12.12
N ALA A 111 8.28 -4.27 12.45
CA ALA A 111 6.93 -4.33 13.03
C ALA A 111 5.89 -4.90 12.04
N LEU A 112 6.06 -4.61 10.74
CA LEU A 112 5.22 -5.20 9.70
C LEU A 112 5.49 -6.70 9.54
N ILE A 113 6.75 -7.12 9.56
CA ILE A 113 7.15 -8.53 9.45
C ILE A 113 6.61 -9.33 10.64
N GLU A 114 6.79 -8.84 11.86
CA GLU A 114 6.25 -9.47 13.08
C GLU A 114 4.73 -9.64 13.00
N LYS A 115 4.03 -8.64 12.47
CA LYS A 115 2.58 -8.69 12.30
C LYS A 115 2.13 -9.67 11.20
N LEU A 116 2.90 -9.82 10.12
CA LEU A 116 2.65 -10.83 9.10
C LEU A 116 2.88 -12.26 9.65
N TYR A 117 3.89 -12.45 10.51
CA TYR A 117 4.09 -13.73 11.19
C TYR A 117 2.93 -14.07 12.12
N GLU A 118 2.44 -13.11 12.90
CA GLU A 118 1.27 -13.30 13.75
C GLU A 118 0.04 -13.69 12.92
N ALA A 119 -0.21 -13.02 11.79
CA ALA A 119 -1.29 -13.35 10.89
C ALA A 119 -1.15 -14.77 10.30
N SER A 120 0.06 -15.15 9.88
CA SER A 120 0.32 -16.50 9.37
C SER A 120 0.11 -17.57 10.46
N ALA A 121 0.59 -17.32 11.68
CA ALA A 121 0.41 -18.24 12.81
C ALA A 121 -1.07 -18.49 13.17
N THR A 122 -1.95 -17.52 12.89
CA THR A 122 -3.42 -17.70 13.04
C THR A 122 -4.07 -18.36 11.83
N GLY A 123 -3.30 -18.67 10.78
CA GLY A 123 -3.77 -19.36 9.57
C GLY A 123 -4.27 -18.44 8.45
N VAL A 124 -4.00 -17.13 8.51
CA VAL A 124 -4.27 -16.22 7.39
C VAL A 124 -3.33 -16.57 6.22
N GLN A 125 -3.89 -16.75 5.05
CA GLN A 125 -3.09 -16.99 3.83
C GLN A 125 -2.49 -15.67 3.34
N ILE A 126 -1.19 -15.66 3.09
CA ILE A 126 -0.44 -14.46 2.73
C ILE A 126 0.39 -14.74 1.49
N GLU A 127 0.08 -14.05 0.40
CA GLU A 127 0.81 -14.12 -0.87
C GLU A 127 1.53 -12.80 -1.10
N LEU A 128 2.85 -12.86 -1.23
CA LEU A 128 3.69 -11.68 -1.40
C LEU A 128 4.47 -11.76 -2.70
N VAL A 129 4.47 -10.66 -3.44
CA VAL A 129 5.37 -10.45 -4.58
C VAL A 129 6.38 -9.37 -4.19
N VAL A 130 7.65 -9.76 -4.03
CA VAL A 130 8.70 -8.86 -3.56
C VAL A 130 9.80 -8.76 -4.61
N ARG A 131 10.04 -7.56 -5.12
CA ARG A 131 11.01 -7.31 -6.18
C ARG A 131 12.47 -7.22 -5.70
N GLY A 132 12.69 -6.78 -4.48
CA GLY A 132 14.02 -6.49 -3.92
C GLY A 132 14.23 -7.13 -2.56
N ASN A 133 14.75 -6.38 -1.60
CA ASN A 133 15.15 -6.92 -0.30
C ASN A 133 13.94 -7.42 0.50
N CYS A 134 14.06 -8.64 1.00
CA CYS A 134 13.08 -9.25 1.87
C CYS A 134 13.78 -9.81 3.11
N SER A 135 13.41 -9.29 4.29
CA SER A 135 13.91 -9.78 5.57
C SER A 135 12.96 -10.79 6.24
N LEU A 136 11.86 -11.14 5.56
CA LEU A 136 10.90 -12.13 6.02
C LEU A 136 11.34 -13.53 5.54
N VAL A 137 11.30 -14.53 6.44
CA VAL A 137 11.59 -15.93 6.14
C VAL A 137 10.29 -16.72 6.12
N THR A 138 10.07 -17.51 5.06
CA THR A 138 8.87 -18.31 4.87
C THR A 138 9.08 -19.78 5.26
N GLY A 139 7.99 -20.52 5.43
CA GLY A 139 8.01 -21.98 5.62
C GLY A 139 8.44 -22.44 7.02
N ILE A 140 8.47 -21.58 8.02
CA ILE A 140 8.74 -21.96 9.41
C ILE A 140 7.44 -22.47 10.04
N PRO A 141 7.37 -23.76 10.47
CA PRO A 141 6.17 -24.33 11.08
C PRO A 141 5.67 -23.53 12.27
N GLY A 142 4.37 -23.23 12.30
CA GLY A 142 3.71 -22.47 13.35
C GLY A 142 4.00 -20.96 13.33
N ILE A 143 4.81 -20.47 12.40
CA ILE A 143 5.19 -19.04 12.30
C ILE A 143 4.86 -18.48 10.91
N SER A 144 5.45 -19.04 9.86
CA SER A 144 5.36 -18.49 8.51
C SER A 144 4.99 -19.53 7.44
N GLU A 145 4.37 -20.63 7.84
CA GLU A 145 3.95 -21.71 6.94
C GLU A 145 2.86 -21.28 5.95
N ASN A 146 2.08 -20.26 6.31
CA ASN A 146 1.01 -19.69 5.47
C ASN A 146 1.45 -18.44 4.69
N ILE A 147 2.77 -18.18 4.63
CA ILE A 147 3.32 -17.07 3.84
C ILE A 147 4.06 -17.62 2.63
N HIS A 148 3.63 -17.20 1.44
CA HIS A 148 4.31 -17.50 0.19
C HIS A 148 4.89 -16.23 -0.41
N ILE A 149 6.16 -16.29 -0.83
CA ILE A 149 6.85 -15.13 -1.43
C ILE A 149 7.34 -15.51 -2.82
N ASN A 150 6.96 -14.72 -3.80
CA ASN A 150 7.46 -14.81 -5.16
C ASN A 150 8.22 -13.54 -5.53
N GLY A 151 9.32 -13.69 -6.29
CA GLY A 151 10.04 -12.59 -6.91
C GLY A 151 9.63 -12.45 -8.38
N ILE A 152 9.54 -11.23 -8.88
CA ILE A 152 9.36 -10.96 -10.31
C ILE A 152 10.52 -10.13 -10.81
N ILE A 153 11.26 -10.67 -11.79
CA ILE A 153 12.28 -9.98 -12.57
C ILE A 153 11.95 -10.23 -14.04
N ASP A 154 11.62 -9.18 -14.78
CA ASP A 154 11.27 -9.28 -16.19
C ASP A 154 11.84 -8.08 -16.95
N ARG A 155 11.51 -7.98 -18.25
CA ARG A 155 11.92 -6.91 -19.15
C ARG A 155 11.57 -5.51 -18.61
N TYR A 156 10.40 -5.38 -17.99
CA TYR A 156 9.95 -4.15 -17.35
C TYR A 156 10.14 -4.22 -15.85
N LEU A 157 10.51 -3.09 -15.24
CA LEU A 157 10.64 -2.99 -13.79
C LEU A 157 9.24 -3.00 -13.14
N GLU A 158 8.97 -4.03 -12.37
CA GLU A 158 7.73 -4.20 -11.62
C GLU A 158 7.70 -3.23 -10.42
N HIS A 159 7.26 -2.00 -10.68
CA HIS A 159 7.39 -0.88 -9.74
C HIS A 159 6.14 -0.64 -8.90
N SER A 160 5.00 -1.16 -9.31
CA SER A 160 3.73 -0.98 -8.60
C SER A 160 3.76 -1.59 -7.19
N ARG A 161 3.15 -0.89 -6.22
CA ARG A 161 2.90 -1.39 -4.88
C ARG A 161 1.41 -1.49 -4.67
N ILE A 162 0.97 -2.68 -4.28
CA ILE A 162 -0.45 -3.00 -4.15
C ILE A 162 -0.62 -3.81 -2.88
N PHE A 163 -1.68 -3.54 -2.12
CA PHE A 163 -2.12 -4.38 -1.01
C PHE A 163 -3.60 -4.69 -1.18
N ILE A 164 -3.98 -5.92 -0.93
CA ILE A 164 -5.34 -6.41 -0.95
C ILE A 164 -5.58 -7.19 0.33
N PHE A 165 -6.68 -6.88 1.02
CA PHE A 165 -7.13 -7.56 2.22
C PHE A 165 -8.52 -8.11 1.97
N ALA A 166 -8.78 -9.36 2.35
CA ALA A 166 -10.08 -10.03 2.17
C ALA A 166 -11.23 -9.31 2.87
N ASN A 167 -10.98 -8.84 4.09
CA ASN A 167 -11.92 -8.06 4.89
C ASN A 167 -13.33 -8.70 4.98
N ASP A 168 -13.37 -10.04 5.12
CA ASP A 168 -14.62 -10.79 5.22
C ASP A 168 -15.53 -10.65 3.97
N GLY A 169 -14.90 -10.67 2.77
CA GLY A 169 -15.60 -10.55 1.47
C GLY A 169 -15.86 -9.12 0.99
N ASP A 170 -15.57 -8.09 1.80
CA ASP A 170 -15.58 -6.67 1.40
C ASP A 170 -14.14 -6.19 1.19
N GLU A 171 -13.48 -6.73 0.18
CA GLU A 171 -12.06 -6.54 -0.10
C GLU A 171 -11.62 -5.07 -0.08
N LYS A 172 -10.46 -4.81 0.52
CA LYS A 172 -9.84 -3.49 0.55
C LYS A 172 -8.58 -3.46 -0.29
N TYR A 173 -8.55 -2.54 -1.23
CA TYR A 173 -7.46 -2.35 -2.19
C TYR A 173 -6.71 -1.06 -1.88
N TYR A 174 -5.38 -1.15 -1.85
CA TYR A 174 -4.50 0.01 -1.72
C TYR A 174 -3.47 -0.02 -2.85
N ILE A 175 -3.22 1.13 -3.45
CA ILE A 175 -2.07 1.33 -4.32
C ILE A 175 -1.18 2.43 -3.75
N GLY A 176 0.10 2.36 -4.03
CA GLY A 176 1.05 3.33 -3.48
C GLY A 176 2.40 3.34 -4.18
N SER A 177 3.24 4.23 -3.71
CA SER A 177 4.58 4.44 -4.24
C SER A 177 5.64 4.49 -3.14
#